data_5293ba071ac772e802995cf4e17262c9
#
_entry.id   5293ba071ac772e802995cf4e17262c9
#
_cell.length_a   1.000
_cell.length_b   1.000
_cell.length_c   1.000
_cell.angle_alpha   90.00
_cell.angle_beta   90.00
_cell.angle_gamma   90.00
#
_symmetry.space_group_name_H-M   'P 1'
#
loop_
_entity.id
_entity.type
_entity.pdbx_description
1 polymer ?
#
loop_
_entity_poly.entity_id
_entity_poly.type
_entity_poly.pdbx_seq_one_letter_code
_entity_poly.pdbx_strand_id
1 'polypeptide(L)'
;SYTSSLIYVDEDEIPELVSGRNGYFVNLYTFRDGTLSMPMNHWAYGAMGNSGYDYAPRKNNMRNYNADQAGLILHTYYMKINERGEMETPMWIETINYIDSNGNGVLDEDEELGDGPVYINGERASLEELDAVYDAYDMGDYEPIEGRVTEAEVRKLLEEANP
;
A
#
# COMPACT_ATOMS: atom_id res chain seq x y z
N SER A 1 -18.70 2.83 9.96
CA SER A 1 -18.26 2.32 11.26
C SER A 1 -16.77 2.05 11.27
N TYR A 2 -16.16 2.08 12.43
CA TYR A 2 -14.78 1.67 12.62
C TYR A 2 -14.68 0.14 12.60
N THR A 3 -13.58 -0.35 12.07
CA THR A 3 -13.29 -1.79 11.98
C THR A 3 -11.87 -2.06 12.48
N SER A 4 -11.60 -3.29 12.89
CA SER A 4 -10.29 -3.74 13.36
C SER A 4 -9.98 -5.16 12.86
N SER A 5 -8.70 -5.49 12.78
CA SER A 5 -8.22 -6.85 12.49
C SER A 5 -6.83 -7.05 13.09
N LEU A 6 -6.49 -8.30 13.38
CA LEU A 6 -5.12 -8.72 13.61
C LEU A 6 -4.61 -9.39 12.34
N ILE A 7 -3.44 -8.98 11.87
CA ILE A 7 -2.79 -9.51 10.67
C ILE A 7 -1.33 -9.83 10.95
N TYR A 8 -0.74 -10.74 10.18
CA TYR A 8 0.68 -11.07 10.26
C TYR A 8 1.39 -10.48 9.05
N VAL A 9 1.95 -9.28 9.21
CA VAL A 9 2.66 -8.57 8.14
C VAL A 9 4.04 -9.16 7.90
N ASP A 10 4.74 -9.57 8.96
CA ASP A 10 6.08 -10.13 8.88
C ASP A 10 6.19 -11.56 9.44
N GLU A 11 7.41 -12.08 9.56
CA GLU A 11 7.68 -13.45 9.98
C GLU A 11 7.64 -13.67 11.50
N ASP A 12 7.51 -12.60 12.30
CA ASP A 12 7.41 -12.77 13.73
C ASP A 12 6.05 -13.34 14.15
N GLU A 13 5.95 -13.85 15.37
CA GLU A 13 4.73 -14.46 15.90
C GLU A 13 3.78 -13.44 16.57
N ILE A 14 4.09 -12.15 16.45
CA ILE A 14 3.31 -11.07 17.03
C ILE A 14 2.49 -10.42 15.92
N PRO A 15 1.14 -10.53 15.95
CA PRO A 15 0.33 -9.90 14.92
C PRO A 15 0.33 -8.37 15.04
N GLU A 16 0.21 -7.71 13.92
CA GLU A 16 -0.08 -6.29 13.82
C GLU A 16 -1.58 -6.04 14.00
N LEU A 17 -1.91 -4.94 14.68
CA LEU A 17 -3.28 -4.46 14.79
C LEU A 17 -3.58 -3.47 13.66
N VAL A 18 -4.61 -3.75 12.91
CA VAL A 18 -5.22 -2.82 11.95
C VAL A 18 -6.46 -2.20 12.57
N SER A 19 -6.62 -0.90 12.45
CA SER A 19 -7.88 -0.22 12.78
C SER A 19 -8.14 0.89 11.76
N GLY A 20 -9.38 1.27 11.60
CA GLY A 20 -9.71 2.38 10.72
C GLY A 20 -11.16 2.39 10.27
N ARG A 21 -11.40 3.11 9.19
CA ARG A 21 -12.67 3.17 8.51
C ARG A 21 -12.45 2.79 7.04
N ASN A 22 -12.92 1.60 6.68
CA ASN A 22 -12.67 1.04 5.34
C ASN A 22 -13.15 1.97 4.23
N GLY A 23 -12.27 2.23 3.27
CA GLY A 23 -12.46 3.18 2.19
C GLY A 23 -12.19 4.65 2.55
N TYR A 24 -11.68 4.95 3.74
CA TYR A 24 -11.35 6.30 4.17
C TYR A 24 -9.94 6.42 4.74
N PHE A 25 -9.61 5.62 5.73
CA PHE A 25 -8.27 5.61 6.33
C PHE A 25 -7.98 4.31 7.07
N VAL A 26 -6.69 4.04 7.25
CA VAL A 26 -6.18 2.90 8.00
C VAL A 26 -5.05 3.31 8.94
N ASN A 27 -5.04 2.68 10.11
CA ASN A 27 -3.94 2.67 11.06
C ASN A 27 -3.36 1.26 11.13
N LEU A 28 -2.06 1.16 11.21
CA LEU A 28 -1.34 -0.09 11.44
C LEU A 28 -0.44 0.09 12.66
N TYR A 29 -0.59 -0.80 13.64
CA TYR A 29 0.22 -0.83 14.85
C TYR A 29 1.07 -2.09 14.86
N THR A 30 2.34 -1.95 15.16
CA THR A 30 3.25 -3.07 15.37
C THR A 30 3.89 -2.99 16.74
N PHE A 31 4.10 -4.14 17.36
CA PHE A 31 4.76 -4.28 18.66
C PHE A 31 6.04 -5.11 18.50
N ARG A 32 7.17 -4.48 18.80
CA ARG A 32 8.49 -5.11 18.66
C ARG A 32 9.38 -4.71 19.83
N ASP A 33 10.09 -5.68 20.39
CA ASP A 33 11.07 -5.46 21.47
C ASP A 33 10.54 -4.59 22.63
N GLY A 34 9.28 -4.81 23.02
CA GLY A 34 8.62 -4.05 24.08
C GLY A 34 8.13 -2.65 23.67
N THR A 35 8.22 -2.28 22.40
CA THR A 35 7.84 -0.96 21.89
C THR A 35 6.67 -1.08 20.92
N LEU A 36 5.63 -0.29 21.17
CA LEU A 36 4.51 -0.07 20.26
C LEU A 36 4.87 1.04 19.27
N SER A 37 4.73 0.76 17.99
CA SER A 37 4.93 1.72 16.90
C SER A 37 3.71 1.75 15.98
N MET A 38 3.59 2.81 15.19
CA MET A 38 2.45 3.04 14.32
C MET A 38 2.94 3.33 12.88
N PRO A 39 3.32 2.29 12.11
CA PRO A 39 3.84 2.45 10.74
C PRO A 39 2.86 3.15 9.81
N MET A 40 1.56 2.95 9.98
CA MET A 40 0.52 3.72 9.30
C MET A 40 -0.29 4.48 10.34
N ASN A 41 -0.25 5.80 10.28
CA ASN A 41 -1.01 6.68 11.17
C ASN A 41 -2.01 7.49 10.35
N HIS A 42 -3.25 7.05 10.36
CA HIS A 42 -4.36 7.68 9.65
C HIS A 42 -4.07 7.85 8.14
N TRP A 43 -3.57 6.81 7.51
CA TRP A 43 -3.28 6.83 6.08
C TRP A 43 -4.57 6.77 5.27
N ALA A 44 -4.85 7.86 4.57
CA ALA A 44 -6.06 8.01 3.77
C ALA A 44 -6.02 7.13 2.50
N TYR A 45 -7.18 6.61 2.10
CA TYR A 45 -7.37 5.88 0.85
C TYR A 45 -8.85 5.86 0.43
N GLY A 46 -9.14 5.28 -0.73
CA GLY A 46 -10.50 5.15 -1.24
C GLY A 46 -11.01 6.36 -2.01
N ALA A 47 -10.15 7.37 -2.21
CA ALA A 47 -10.45 8.57 -2.99
C ALA A 47 -9.22 9.04 -3.76
N MET A 48 -9.39 9.96 -4.69
CA MET A 48 -8.31 10.61 -5.46
C MET A 48 -7.33 9.62 -6.12
N GLY A 49 -7.84 8.45 -6.57
CA GLY A 49 -7.01 7.44 -7.23
C GLY A 49 -6.22 6.51 -6.31
N ASN A 50 -6.27 6.71 -5.00
CA ASN A 50 -5.62 5.81 -4.03
C ASN A 50 -6.52 4.61 -3.73
N SER A 51 -6.14 3.43 -4.22
CA SER A 51 -6.91 2.19 -4.08
C SER A 51 -6.83 1.53 -2.70
N GLY A 52 -5.93 2.02 -1.83
CA GLY A 52 -5.65 1.44 -0.53
C GLY A 52 -4.33 0.68 -0.48
N TYR A 53 -4.18 -0.06 0.60
CA TYR A 53 -2.93 -0.74 0.94
C TYR A 53 -3.20 -2.24 1.07
N ASP A 54 -2.28 -3.05 0.61
CA ASP A 54 -2.31 -4.50 0.77
C ASP A 54 -0.96 -5.05 1.27
N TYR A 55 -0.94 -6.29 1.70
CA TYR A 55 0.25 -6.94 2.24
C TYR A 55 0.33 -8.40 1.80
N ALA A 56 1.54 -8.89 1.60
CA ALA A 56 1.82 -10.31 1.44
C ALA A 56 2.00 -10.93 2.84
N PRO A 57 1.15 -11.86 3.29
CA PRO A 57 1.19 -12.39 4.63
C PRO A 57 2.57 -12.95 5.01
N ARG A 58 3.11 -12.50 6.15
CA ARG A 58 4.39 -12.93 6.73
C ARG A 58 5.64 -12.64 5.89
N LYS A 59 5.55 -11.73 4.92
CA LYS A 59 6.67 -11.39 4.02
C LYS A 59 7.30 -10.03 4.30
N ASN A 60 6.71 -9.23 5.20
CA ASN A 60 7.06 -7.84 5.41
C ASN A 60 7.12 -7.07 4.07
N ASN A 61 6.10 -7.25 3.29
CA ASN A 61 5.96 -6.64 1.98
C ASN A 61 4.52 -6.12 1.85
N MET A 62 4.41 -4.82 1.73
CA MET A 62 3.15 -4.11 1.56
C MET A 62 3.17 -3.32 0.27
N ARG A 63 2.01 -3.06 -0.26
CA ARG A 63 1.86 -2.43 -1.57
C ARG A 63 0.78 -1.37 -1.52
N ASN A 64 0.97 -0.30 -2.30
CA ASN A 64 -0.07 0.67 -2.61
C ASN A 64 -0.08 0.95 -4.10
N TYR A 65 -1.27 1.03 -4.68
CA TYR A 65 -1.50 1.54 -6.03
C TYR A 65 -2.19 2.89 -5.95
N ASN A 66 -1.67 3.86 -6.67
CA ASN A 66 -2.24 5.19 -6.75
C ASN A 66 -2.26 5.66 -8.21
N ALA A 67 -3.36 6.30 -8.62
CA ALA A 67 -3.55 6.80 -9.96
C ALA A 67 -3.75 8.32 -9.93
N ASP A 68 -2.97 9.02 -10.70
CA ASP A 68 -3.08 10.46 -10.90
C ASP A 68 -3.59 10.79 -12.31
N GLN A 69 -4.05 12.03 -12.50
CA GLN A 69 -4.55 12.54 -13.78
C GLN A 69 -5.54 11.57 -14.45
N ALA A 70 -6.57 11.15 -13.70
CA ALA A 70 -7.61 10.22 -14.17
C ALA A 70 -7.05 8.88 -14.72
N GLY A 71 -5.95 8.38 -14.16
CA GLY A 71 -5.34 7.11 -14.56
C GLY A 71 -4.26 7.24 -15.63
N LEU A 72 -3.91 8.44 -16.05
CA LEU A 72 -2.80 8.66 -16.99
C LEU A 72 -1.44 8.39 -16.38
N ILE A 73 -1.31 8.56 -15.06
CA ILE A 73 -0.09 8.27 -14.31
C ILE A 73 -0.43 7.27 -13.20
N LEU A 74 0.26 6.14 -13.19
CA LEU A 74 0.09 5.11 -12.18
C LEU A 74 1.34 5.00 -11.32
N HIS A 75 1.13 4.93 -10.01
CA HIS A 75 2.19 4.72 -9.03
C HIS A 75 1.99 3.38 -8.34
N THR A 76 3.07 2.64 -8.17
CA THR A 76 3.12 1.43 -7.35
C THR A 76 4.21 1.60 -6.32
N TYR A 77 3.86 1.42 -5.05
CA TYR A 77 4.79 1.51 -3.92
C TYR A 77 4.91 0.14 -3.26
N TYR A 78 6.14 -0.33 -3.08
CA TYR A 78 6.45 -1.49 -2.24
C TYR A 78 7.06 -1.01 -0.94
N MET A 79 6.46 -1.42 0.17
CA MET A 79 6.78 -0.94 1.50
C MET A 79 7.11 -2.09 2.43
N LYS A 80 7.85 -1.79 3.48
CA LYS A 80 8.14 -2.70 4.59
C LYS A 80 8.23 -1.95 5.91
N ILE A 81 8.05 -2.66 7.02
CA ILE A 81 8.31 -2.14 8.36
C ILE A 81 9.77 -2.42 8.68
N ASN A 82 10.53 -1.39 9.05
CA ASN A 82 11.93 -1.53 9.44
C ASN A 82 12.09 -1.99 10.90
N GLU A 83 13.33 -2.19 11.36
CA GLU A 83 13.64 -2.64 12.72
C GLU A 83 13.16 -1.67 13.81
N ARG A 84 12.98 -0.39 13.48
CA ARG A 84 12.44 0.64 14.40
C ARG A 84 10.93 0.70 14.44
N GLY A 85 10.23 -0.15 13.67
CA GLY A 85 8.77 -0.12 13.55
C GLY A 85 8.23 1.01 12.67
N GLU A 86 9.07 1.58 11.81
CA GLU A 86 8.71 2.63 10.87
C GLU A 86 8.49 2.05 9.47
N MET A 87 7.62 2.70 8.68
CA MET A 87 7.41 2.33 7.29
C MET A 87 8.56 2.84 6.42
N GLU A 88 9.10 1.97 5.58
CA GLU A 88 10.02 2.29 4.51
C GLU A 88 9.41 1.94 3.16
N THR A 89 9.76 2.70 2.12
CA THR A 89 9.39 2.43 0.74
C THR A 89 10.65 2.20 -0.10
N PRO A 90 11.22 0.97 -0.07
CA PRO A 90 12.47 0.69 -0.78
C PRO A 90 12.34 0.72 -2.30
N MET A 91 11.12 0.60 -2.81
CA MET A 91 10.86 0.54 -4.24
C MET A 91 9.55 1.23 -4.59
N TRP A 92 9.59 2.12 -5.59
CA TRP A 92 8.40 2.67 -6.20
C TRP A 92 8.55 2.78 -7.71
N ILE A 93 7.43 2.64 -8.40
CA ILE A 93 7.33 2.61 -9.85
C ILE A 93 6.31 3.68 -10.26
N GLU A 94 6.66 4.42 -11.31
CA GLU A 94 5.72 5.32 -11.98
C GLU A 94 5.62 4.91 -13.44
N THR A 95 4.40 4.70 -13.93
CA THR A 95 4.14 4.45 -15.34
C THR A 95 3.24 5.54 -15.91
N ILE A 96 3.61 6.04 -17.08
CA ILE A 96 2.88 7.10 -17.79
C ILE A 96 2.17 6.46 -18.99
N ASN A 97 0.86 6.62 -19.07
CA ASN A 97 0.01 5.97 -20.05
C ASN A 97 -0.34 6.88 -21.25
N TYR A 98 0.58 7.73 -21.65
CA TYR A 98 0.49 8.54 -22.85
C TYR A 98 1.88 8.80 -23.46
N ILE A 99 1.89 9.16 -24.73
CA ILE A 99 3.12 9.49 -25.47
C ILE A 99 3.35 11.00 -25.35
N ASP A 100 4.21 11.40 -24.41
CA ASP A 100 4.63 12.79 -24.23
C ASP A 100 5.74 13.11 -25.25
N SER A 101 5.35 13.54 -26.44
CA SER A 101 6.26 13.76 -27.56
C SER A 101 7.08 15.07 -27.42
N ASN A 102 6.59 16.02 -26.65
CA ASN A 102 7.26 17.31 -26.41
C ASN A 102 7.97 17.39 -25.06
N GLY A 103 7.77 16.40 -24.16
CA GLY A 103 8.47 16.30 -22.88
C GLY A 103 7.98 17.31 -21.82
N ASN A 104 6.76 17.85 -21.97
CA ASN A 104 6.22 18.83 -21.02
C ASN A 104 5.53 18.20 -19.79
N GLY A 105 5.34 16.86 -19.76
CA GLY A 105 4.72 16.14 -18.65
C GLY A 105 3.19 16.23 -18.58
N VAL A 106 2.55 16.66 -19.66
CA VAL A 106 1.09 16.81 -19.78
C VAL A 106 0.63 16.15 -21.08
N LEU A 107 -0.53 15.51 -21.07
CA LEU A 107 -1.15 15.02 -22.30
C LEU A 107 -1.76 16.18 -23.07
N ASP A 108 -1.17 16.51 -24.22
CA ASP A 108 -1.65 17.55 -25.12
C ASP A 108 -2.66 17.00 -26.17
N GLU A 109 -3.39 17.90 -26.84
CA GLU A 109 -4.44 17.52 -27.82
C GLU A 109 -3.92 16.73 -29.03
N ASP A 110 -2.65 16.90 -29.37
CA ASP A 110 -1.94 16.23 -30.48
C ASP A 110 -1.18 14.97 -30.05
N GLU A 111 -1.28 14.58 -28.78
CA GLU A 111 -0.62 13.40 -28.22
C GLU A 111 -1.62 12.26 -28.02
N GLU A 112 -1.08 11.03 -27.99
CA GLU A 112 -1.90 9.82 -27.96
C GLU A 112 -1.75 9.09 -26.61
N LEU A 113 -2.84 8.43 -26.19
CA LEU A 113 -2.79 7.44 -25.11
C LEU A 113 -1.96 6.23 -25.56
N GLY A 114 -1.14 5.69 -24.68
CA GLY A 114 -0.32 4.53 -24.98
C GLY A 114 0.74 4.31 -23.91
N ASP A 115 1.61 3.34 -24.17
CA ASP A 115 2.70 3.00 -23.27
C ASP A 115 3.78 4.08 -23.32
N GLY A 116 3.73 4.99 -22.38
CA GLY A 116 4.71 6.05 -22.18
C GLY A 116 5.90 5.59 -21.33
N PRO A 117 6.67 6.55 -20.80
CA PRO A 117 7.85 6.26 -20.01
C PRO A 117 7.53 5.56 -18.67
N VAL A 118 8.50 4.77 -18.21
CA VAL A 118 8.50 4.10 -16.90
C VAL A 118 9.66 4.66 -16.08
N TYR A 119 9.41 4.92 -14.80
CA TYR A 119 10.41 5.37 -13.84
C TYR A 119 10.45 4.40 -12.65
N ILE A 120 11.65 4.08 -12.20
CA ILE A 120 11.90 3.26 -11.01
C ILE A 120 12.70 4.12 -10.03
N ASN A 121 12.17 4.35 -8.84
CA ASN A 121 12.76 5.25 -7.84
C ASN A 121 13.14 6.62 -8.43
N GLY A 122 12.31 7.16 -9.33
CA GLY A 122 12.50 8.46 -9.96
C GLY A 122 13.42 8.48 -11.18
N GLU A 123 14.00 7.34 -11.57
CA GLU A 123 14.89 7.25 -12.72
C GLU A 123 14.22 6.51 -13.89
N ARG A 124 14.43 7.01 -15.12
CA ARG A 124 13.94 6.40 -16.34
C ARG A 124 14.42 4.94 -16.43
N ALA A 125 13.50 4.03 -16.67
CA ALA A 125 13.77 2.61 -16.76
C ALA A 125 13.24 1.98 -18.06
N SER A 126 13.84 0.85 -18.43
CA SER A 126 13.35 0.00 -19.51
C SER A 126 12.25 -0.95 -19.02
N LEU A 127 11.50 -1.54 -19.95
CA LEU A 127 10.52 -2.59 -19.62
C LEU A 127 11.18 -3.84 -19.03
N GLU A 128 12.41 -4.15 -19.44
CA GLU A 128 13.19 -5.25 -18.88
C GLU A 128 13.57 -4.99 -17.41
N GLU A 129 13.99 -3.76 -17.08
CA GLU A 129 14.27 -3.35 -15.70
C GLU A 129 12.99 -3.37 -14.85
N LEU A 130 11.85 -2.97 -15.41
CA LEU A 130 10.55 -3.04 -14.76
C LEU A 130 10.15 -4.47 -14.42
N ASP A 131 10.29 -5.40 -15.35
CA ASP A 131 10.02 -6.83 -15.14
C ASP A 131 10.91 -7.41 -14.03
N ALA A 132 12.19 -7.02 -13.98
CA ALA A 132 13.12 -7.42 -12.93
C ALA A 132 12.70 -6.89 -11.55
N VAL A 133 12.12 -5.69 -11.46
CA VAL A 133 11.59 -5.14 -10.22
C VAL A 133 10.37 -5.93 -9.74
N TYR A 134 9.44 -6.24 -10.62
CA TYR A 134 8.29 -7.07 -10.26
C TYR A 134 8.72 -8.47 -9.80
N ASP A 135 9.66 -9.09 -10.47
CA ASP A 135 10.20 -10.39 -10.06
C ASP A 135 10.85 -10.35 -8.68
N ALA A 136 11.48 -9.24 -8.31
CA ALA A 136 12.17 -9.09 -7.04
C ALA A 136 11.24 -8.68 -5.88
N TYR A 137 10.20 -7.87 -6.13
CA TYR A 137 9.38 -7.24 -5.08
C TYR A 137 7.95 -7.76 -5.00
N ASP A 138 7.33 -8.17 -6.11
CA ASP A 138 5.95 -8.65 -6.08
C ASP A 138 5.90 -10.10 -5.58
N MET A 139 5.15 -10.32 -4.49
CA MET A 139 5.02 -11.63 -3.84
C MET A 139 3.84 -12.46 -4.38
N GLY A 140 3.03 -11.91 -5.28
CA GLY A 140 1.90 -12.57 -5.92
C GLY A 140 0.62 -12.59 -5.11
N ASP A 141 0.66 -13.05 -3.86
CA ASP A 141 -0.51 -13.19 -3.00
C ASP A 141 -0.58 -12.06 -1.97
N TYR A 142 -1.55 -11.15 -2.16
CA TYR A 142 -1.76 -10.00 -1.29
C TYR A 142 -3.17 -10.00 -0.72
N GLU A 143 -3.29 -9.50 0.51
CA GLU A 143 -4.55 -9.25 1.19
C GLU A 143 -4.68 -7.76 1.55
N PRO A 144 -5.91 -7.19 1.58
CA PRO A 144 -6.10 -5.80 1.99
C PRO A 144 -5.68 -5.56 3.45
N ILE A 145 -5.03 -4.41 3.70
CA ILE A 145 -4.79 -3.91 5.05
C ILE A 145 -6.03 -3.14 5.47
N GLU A 146 -6.98 -3.82 6.07
CA GLU A 146 -8.24 -3.23 6.54
C GLU A 146 -8.84 -4.03 7.68
N GLY A 147 -9.70 -3.39 8.47
CA GLY A 147 -10.42 -4.07 9.55
C GLY A 147 -11.57 -4.91 9.00
N ARG A 148 -11.79 -6.08 9.61
CA ARG A 148 -12.87 -7.02 9.27
C ARG A 148 -13.92 -7.16 10.36
N VAL A 149 -13.62 -6.71 11.57
CA VAL A 149 -14.50 -6.81 12.75
C VAL A 149 -14.91 -5.41 13.18
N THR A 150 -16.21 -5.18 13.31
CA THR A 150 -16.74 -3.88 13.76
C THR A 150 -16.56 -3.69 15.26
N GLU A 151 -16.62 -2.44 15.73
CA GLU A 151 -16.56 -2.12 17.17
C GLU A 151 -17.67 -2.85 17.96
N ALA A 152 -18.86 -2.97 17.39
CA ALA A 152 -19.98 -3.66 18.05
C ALA A 152 -19.70 -5.15 18.24
N GLU A 153 -19.09 -5.79 17.25
CA GLU A 153 -18.68 -7.21 17.34
C GLU A 153 -17.55 -7.41 18.36
N VAL A 154 -16.58 -6.49 18.43
CA VAL A 154 -15.51 -6.53 19.44
C VAL A 154 -16.11 -6.41 20.84
N ARG A 155 -17.04 -5.45 21.07
CA ARG A 155 -17.73 -5.30 22.37
C ARG A 155 -18.45 -6.57 22.77
N LYS A 156 -19.18 -7.17 21.85
CA LYS A 156 -19.90 -8.43 22.09
C LYS A 156 -18.96 -9.56 22.52
N LEU A 157 -17.83 -9.72 21.82
CA LEU A 157 -16.83 -10.73 22.16
C LEU A 157 -16.23 -10.51 23.55
N LEU A 158 -15.97 -9.24 23.94
CA LEU A 158 -15.46 -8.89 25.26
C LEU A 158 -16.49 -9.17 26.38
N GLU A 159 -17.77 -8.89 26.16
CA GLU A 159 -18.85 -9.21 27.08
C GLU A 159 -19.03 -10.73 27.27
N GLU A 160 -18.94 -11.51 26.19
CA GLU A 160 -18.99 -12.97 26.23
C GLU A 160 -17.78 -13.58 26.95
N ALA A 161 -16.60 -12.97 26.84
CA ALA A 161 -15.38 -13.42 27.52
C ALA A 161 -15.35 -13.09 29.02
N ASN A 162 -16.11 -12.10 29.46
CA ASN A 162 -16.20 -11.62 30.86
C ASN A 162 -17.66 -11.59 31.33
N PRO A 163 -18.30 -12.76 31.47
CA PRO A 163 -19.69 -12.83 31.86
C PRO A 163 -19.97 -12.36 33.30
#